data_7b95afbd8bb82420a2add4284ff101a1
#
_entry.id   7b95afbd8bb82420a2add4284ff101a1
#
_cell.length_a   1.000
_cell.length_b   1.000
_cell.length_c   1.000
_cell.angle_alpha   90.00
_cell.angle_beta   90.00
_cell.angle_gamma   90.00
#
_symmetry.space_group_name_H-M   'P 1'
#
loop_
_entity.id
_entity.type
_entity.pdbx_description
1 polymer ?
#
loop_
_entity_poly.entity_id
_entity_poly.type
_entity_poly.pdbx_seq_one_letter_code
_entity_poly.pdbx_strand_id
1 'polypeptide(L)'
;MLGKQLDFDDLPLRWNGSQQAFELAPEVLERTEKLLGDLRQLSGLTASMRRQAEQYRPVVEKYADRYNLSPDLVFAIIYTESDFDPDLISNRSAHGLMQVVPDTAGGEVHRWLGRTGKPSPSLLLHPETNIKYGTAYMYLLQNRHLSAIADPQSREYCAIAAYNIGTGGMLRTFGKSRDAAFEAINAMTPEQVRNTLLKKLSSRETKAFLAKVLKSRERFSMLG
;
A
#
# COMPACT_ATOMS: atom_id res chain seq x y z
N MET A 1 -18.53 -1.47 33.27
CA MET A 1 -19.41 -0.42 32.75
C MET A 1 -19.03 -0.28 31.27
N LEU A 2 -19.82 -0.65 30.28
CA LEU A 2 -21.02 -0.05 29.78
C LEU A 2 -21.73 -1.04 28.84
N GLY A 3 -22.83 -1.60 29.25
CA GLY A 3 -23.82 -2.07 28.32
C GLY A 3 -25.01 -1.14 28.42
N LYS A 4 -25.03 -0.03 27.70
CA LYS A 4 -26.29 0.61 27.35
C LYS A 4 -26.84 -0.22 26.18
N GLN A 5 -27.89 -0.99 26.45
CA GLN A 5 -28.73 -1.57 25.43
C GLN A 5 -29.26 -0.40 24.59
N LEU A 6 -28.95 -0.37 23.30
CA LEU A 6 -29.55 0.56 22.35
C LEU A 6 -31.03 0.19 22.27
N ASP A 7 -31.90 1.11 22.66
CA ASP A 7 -33.33 0.98 22.48
C ASP A 7 -33.65 1.23 21.02
N PHE A 8 -34.41 0.35 20.38
CA PHE A 8 -34.78 0.49 18.97
C PHE A 8 -35.62 1.74 18.71
N ASP A 9 -36.33 2.22 19.77
CA ASP A 9 -37.15 3.44 19.70
C ASP A 9 -36.30 4.74 19.69
N ASP A 10 -35.00 4.65 20.05
CA ASP A 10 -34.03 5.77 19.99
C ASP A 10 -33.32 5.88 18.64
N LEU A 11 -33.57 4.95 17.71
CA LEU A 11 -32.98 5.02 16.38
C LEU A 11 -33.72 6.06 15.52
N PRO A 12 -32.96 6.95 14.83
CA PRO A 12 -33.58 7.98 13.96
C PRO A 12 -34.04 7.38 12.64
N LEU A 13 -35.00 6.44 12.73
CA LEU A 13 -35.58 5.73 11.60
C LEU A 13 -36.99 6.26 11.30
N ARG A 14 -37.31 6.39 10.03
CA ARG A 14 -38.66 6.69 9.54
C ARG A 14 -39.18 5.55 8.68
N TRP A 15 -40.43 5.16 8.88
CA TRP A 15 -41.08 4.17 8.04
C TRP A 15 -41.39 4.75 6.66
N ASN A 16 -40.88 4.13 5.61
CA ASN A 16 -41.23 4.45 4.23
C ASN A 16 -42.27 3.45 3.72
N GLY A 17 -43.53 3.85 3.72
CA GLY A 17 -44.64 3.00 3.32
C GLY A 17 -44.65 2.58 1.84
N SER A 18 -43.94 3.32 0.96
CA SER A 18 -43.83 2.97 -0.47
C SER A 18 -42.82 1.88 -0.72
N GLN A 19 -41.80 1.79 0.09
CA GLN A 19 -40.72 0.76 0.01
C GLN A 19 -40.89 -0.36 1.04
N GLN A 20 -41.84 -0.24 1.96
CA GLN A 20 -42.07 -1.17 3.09
C GLN A 20 -40.76 -1.42 3.90
N ALA A 21 -39.97 -0.37 4.14
CA ALA A 21 -38.74 -0.42 4.85
C ALA A 21 -38.55 0.76 5.80
N PHE A 22 -37.73 0.59 6.84
CA PHE A 22 -37.28 1.70 7.66
C PHE A 22 -36.10 2.39 7.00
N GLU A 23 -36.11 3.70 6.90
CA GLU A 23 -35.04 4.53 6.37
C GLU A 23 -34.53 5.46 7.47
N LEU A 24 -33.26 5.84 7.40
CA LEU A 24 -32.71 6.86 8.27
C LEU A 24 -33.41 8.20 8.04
N ALA A 25 -33.72 8.90 9.11
CA ALA A 25 -34.31 10.22 9.02
C ALA A 25 -33.40 11.15 8.16
N PRO A 26 -34.00 11.98 7.26
CA PRO A 26 -33.23 12.82 6.33
C PRO A 26 -32.15 13.67 7.03
N GLU A 27 -32.45 14.18 8.23
CA GLU A 27 -31.52 14.99 9.02
C GLU A 27 -30.29 14.21 9.45
N VAL A 28 -30.44 12.91 9.69
CA VAL A 28 -29.35 12.02 10.06
C VAL A 28 -28.50 11.67 8.85
N LEU A 29 -29.15 11.42 7.70
CA LEU A 29 -28.44 11.21 6.44
C LEU A 29 -27.59 12.43 6.07
N GLU A 30 -28.17 13.62 6.09
CA GLU A 30 -27.46 14.88 5.78
C GLU A 30 -26.28 15.10 6.74
N ARG A 31 -26.50 14.89 8.05
CA ARG A 31 -25.44 15.03 9.06
C ARG A 31 -24.32 13.99 8.88
N THR A 32 -24.68 12.76 8.53
CA THR A 32 -23.73 11.67 8.27
C THR A 32 -22.94 11.95 7.01
N GLU A 33 -23.58 12.39 5.93
CA GLU A 33 -22.91 12.78 4.69
C GLU A 33 -21.95 13.95 4.89
N LYS A 34 -22.36 14.95 5.68
CA LYS A 34 -21.51 16.08 6.04
C LYS A 34 -20.30 15.62 6.85
N LEU A 35 -20.47 14.80 7.89
CA LEU A 35 -19.37 14.25 8.68
C LEU A 35 -18.42 13.39 7.83
N LEU A 36 -18.95 12.58 6.94
CA LEU A 36 -18.15 11.82 5.97
C LEU A 36 -17.40 12.75 5.00
N GLY A 37 -18.03 13.84 4.59
CA GLY A 37 -17.39 14.89 3.78
C GLY A 37 -16.21 15.54 4.50
N ASP A 38 -16.42 15.95 5.75
CA ASP A 38 -15.40 16.56 6.60
C ASP A 38 -14.23 15.59 6.87
N LEU A 39 -14.52 14.32 7.21
CA LEU A 39 -13.51 13.27 7.38
C LEU A 39 -12.72 13.02 6.08
N ARG A 40 -13.39 13.03 4.93
CA ARG A 40 -12.76 12.92 3.61
C ARG A 40 -11.82 14.08 3.30
N GLN A 41 -12.17 15.31 3.69
CA GLN A 41 -11.29 16.48 3.56
C GLN A 41 -10.09 16.38 4.51
N LEU A 42 -10.31 15.93 5.76
CA LEU A 42 -9.24 15.72 6.75
C LEU A 42 -8.25 14.62 6.34
N SER A 43 -8.71 13.60 5.62
CA SER A 43 -7.84 12.51 5.14
C SER A 43 -6.82 12.97 4.08
N GLY A 44 -7.02 14.12 3.46
CA GLY A 44 -6.19 14.62 2.36
C GLY A 44 -6.27 13.75 1.09
N LEU A 45 -7.29 12.90 0.99
CA LEU A 45 -7.59 12.11 -0.21
C LEU A 45 -8.45 12.93 -1.16
N THR A 46 -7.87 13.39 -2.27
CA THR A 46 -8.62 14.19 -3.25
C THR A 46 -9.67 13.34 -3.98
N ALA A 47 -10.69 14.00 -4.55
CA ALA A 47 -11.69 13.32 -5.37
C ALA A 47 -11.08 12.60 -6.59
N SER A 48 -9.99 13.12 -7.15
CA SER A 48 -9.24 12.47 -8.23
C SER A 48 -8.57 11.19 -7.76
N MET A 49 -7.79 11.25 -6.67
CA MET A 49 -7.13 10.08 -6.08
C MET A 49 -8.12 8.98 -5.74
N ARG A 50 -9.30 9.36 -5.22
CA ARG A 50 -10.35 8.40 -4.91
C ARG A 50 -10.86 7.71 -6.16
N ARG A 51 -11.23 8.45 -7.22
CA ARG A 51 -11.72 7.87 -8.48
C ARG A 51 -10.70 6.93 -9.10
N GLN A 52 -9.42 7.31 -9.10
CA GLN A 52 -8.33 6.48 -9.62
C GLN A 52 -8.15 5.20 -8.78
N ALA A 53 -8.17 5.30 -7.45
CA ALA A 53 -8.10 4.13 -6.57
C ALA A 53 -9.31 3.19 -6.77
N GLU A 54 -10.53 3.73 -6.87
CA GLU A 54 -11.74 2.94 -7.11
C GLU A 54 -11.68 2.17 -8.44
N GLN A 55 -11.11 2.76 -9.49
CA GLN A 55 -10.91 2.09 -10.77
C GLN A 55 -10.10 0.79 -10.64
N TYR A 56 -9.09 0.78 -9.76
CA TYR A 56 -8.19 -0.37 -9.59
C TYR A 56 -8.52 -1.22 -8.36
N ARG A 57 -9.52 -0.82 -7.54
CA ARG A 57 -9.89 -1.49 -6.28
C ARG A 57 -10.06 -2.99 -6.43
N PRO A 58 -10.87 -3.54 -7.38
CA PRO A 58 -11.08 -4.98 -7.46
C PRO A 58 -9.77 -5.77 -7.71
N VAL A 59 -8.85 -5.17 -8.48
CA VAL A 59 -7.58 -5.80 -8.80
C VAL A 59 -6.60 -5.69 -7.61
N VAL A 60 -6.56 -4.54 -6.95
CA VAL A 60 -5.73 -4.32 -5.77
C VAL A 60 -6.14 -5.25 -4.65
N GLU A 61 -7.44 -5.32 -4.31
CA GLU A 61 -7.95 -6.20 -3.25
C GLU A 61 -7.66 -7.67 -3.56
N LYS A 62 -7.88 -8.12 -4.80
CA LYS A 62 -7.58 -9.50 -5.25
C LYS A 62 -6.12 -9.90 -4.99
N TYR A 63 -5.16 -9.02 -5.31
CA TYR A 63 -3.75 -9.37 -5.16
C TYR A 63 -3.18 -9.02 -3.79
N ALA A 64 -3.74 -8.04 -3.09
CA ALA A 64 -3.44 -7.76 -1.70
C ALA A 64 -3.83 -8.96 -0.82
N ASP A 65 -5.06 -9.47 -0.96
CA ASP A 65 -5.51 -10.68 -0.27
C ASP A 65 -4.63 -11.88 -0.60
N ARG A 66 -4.38 -12.14 -1.89
CA ARG A 66 -3.54 -13.26 -2.33
C ARG A 66 -2.14 -13.29 -1.70
N TYR A 67 -1.56 -12.13 -1.47
CA TYR A 67 -0.18 -11.98 -0.98
C TYR A 67 -0.11 -11.49 0.46
N ASN A 68 -1.23 -11.47 1.18
CA ASN A 68 -1.35 -11.03 2.57
C ASN A 68 -0.73 -9.63 2.79
N LEU A 69 -1.09 -8.70 1.91
CA LEU A 69 -0.75 -7.28 2.01
C LEU A 69 -2.01 -6.47 2.30
N SER A 70 -1.88 -5.32 2.95
CA SER A 70 -3.01 -4.40 3.09
C SER A 70 -3.26 -3.64 1.77
N PRO A 71 -4.53 -3.49 1.33
CA PRO A 71 -4.85 -2.73 0.11
C PRO A 71 -4.36 -1.29 0.15
N ASP A 72 -4.40 -0.63 1.31
CA ASP A 72 -3.91 0.72 1.52
C ASP A 72 -2.40 0.86 1.24
N LEU A 73 -1.59 -0.15 1.56
CA LEU A 73 -0.17 -0.18 1.18
C LEU A 73 0.00 -0.27 -0.34
N VAL A 74 -0.77 -1.13 -1.00
CA VAL A 74 -0.68 -1.29 -2.47
C VAL A 74 -1.09 0.01 -3.17
N PHE A 75 -2.20 0.64 -2.77
CA PHE A 75 -2.60 1.95 -3.29
C PHE A 75 -1.55 3.04 -3.05
N ALA A 76 -0.94 3.06 -1.87
CA ALA A 76 0.11 4.03 -1.55
C ALA A 76 1.35 3.87 -2.43
N ILE A 77 1.73 2.64 -2.77
CA ILE A 77 2.83 2.36 -3.71
C ILE A 77 2.45 2.82 -5.11
N ILE A 78 1.27 2.43 -5.63
CA ILE A 78 0.79 2.86 -6.96
C ILE A 78 0.79 4.39 -7.07
N TYR A 79 0.21 5.08 -6.09
CA TYR A 79 0.18 6.54 -6.06
C TYR A 79 1.58 7.16 -6.01
N THR A 80 2.50 6.53 -5.29
CA THR A 80 3.86 7.05 -5.14
C THR A 80 4.69 6.84 -6.39
N GLU A 81 4.53 5.70 -7.06
CA GLU A 81 5.29 5.29 -8.23
C GLU A 81 4.81 5.96 -9.53
N SER A 82 3.51 6.06 -9.74
CA SER A 82 2.95 6.49 -11.02
C SER A 82 1.84 7.54 -10.94
N ASP A 83 1.38 7.89 -9.73
CA ASP A 83 0.14 8.69 -9.58
C ASP A 83 -1.06 8.05 -10.32
N PHE A 84 -1.13 6.71 -10.31
CA PHE A 84 -2.11 5.89 -11.03
C PHE A 84 -2.02 5.95 -12.57
N ASP A 85 -0.92 6.38 -13.15
CA ASP A 85 -0.71 6.33 -14.60
C ASP A 85 -0.26 4.91 -15.03
N PRO A 86 -1.10 4.15 -15.77
CA PRO A 86 -0.76 2.79 -16.19
C PRO A 86 0.27 2.76 -17.32
N ASP A 87 0.43 3.85 -18.06
CA ASP A 87 1.30 3.93 -19.23
C ASP A 87 2.67 4.54 -18.90
N LEU A 88 2.90 4.93 -17.65
CA LEU A 88 4.14 5.56 -17.21
C LEU A 88 5.34 4.62 -17.43
N ILE A 89 6.33 5.11 -18.16
CA ILE A 89 7.64 4.45 -18.33
C ILE A 89 8.72 5.39 -17.82
N SER A 90 9.49 4.96 -16.82
CA SER A 90 10.58 5.75 -16.28
C SER A 90 11.85 5.67 -17.15
N ASN A 91 12.77 6.62 -16.94
CA ASN A 91 14.11 6.58 -17.57
C ASN A 91 14.95 5.35 -17.19
N ARG A 92 14.55 4.61 -16.15
CA ARG A 92 15.19 3.36 -15.70
C ARG A 92 14.43 2.12 -16.16
N SER A 93 13.59 2.24 -17.18
CA SER A 93 12.76 1.16 -17.73
C SER A 93 11.86 0.50 -16.68
N ALA A 94 11.37 1.25 -15.70
CA ALA A 94 10.28 0.82 -14.85
C ALA A 94 8.95 1.11 -15.55
N HIS A 95 7.96 0.22 -15.43
CA HIS A 95 6.74 0.24 -16.23
C HIS A 95 5.48 0.23 -15.37
N GLY A 96 4.51 1.05 -15.74
CA GLY A 96 3.13 1.04 -15.30
C GLY A 96 2.90 1.44 -13.85
N LEU A 97 1.74 1.08 -13.33
CA LEU A 97 1.19 1.53 -12.05
C LEU A 97 2.14 1.40 -10.85
N MET A 98 2.83 0.27 -10.73
CA MET A 98 3.76 -0.03 -9.63
C MET A 98 5.23 0.04 -10.06
N GLN A 99 5.52 0.64 -11.25
CA GLN A 99 6.87 0.85 -11.77
C GLN A 99 7.76 -0.41 -11.69
N VAL A 100 7.26 -1.51 -12.26
CA VAL A 100 7.98 -2.79 -12.24
C VAL A 100 9.07 -2.81 -13.31
N VAL A 101 10.32 -3.06 -12.92
CA VAL A 101 11.47 -3.18 -13.82
C VAL A 101 11.60 -4.61 -14.34
N PRO A 102 11.55 -4.86 -15.68
CA PRO A 102 11.58 -6.21 -16.26
C PRO A 102 12.79 -7.04 -15.86
N ASP A 103 13.96 -6.44 -15.77
CA ASP A 103 15.22 -7.14 -15.53
C ASP A 103 15.48 -7.49 -14.06
N THR A 104 14.82 -6.79 -13.13
CA THR A 104 15.00 -6.99 -11.68
C THR A 104 13.74 -7.57 -11.04
N ALA A 105 12.90 -6.74 -10.45
CA ALA A 105 11.66 -7.14 -9.76
C ALA A 105 10.75 -7.97 -10.66
N GLY A 106 10.53 -7.53 -11.91
CA GLY A 106 9.72 -8.24 -12.90
C GLY A 106 10.27 -9.63 -13.21
N GLY A 107 11.59 -9.73 -13.45
CA GLY A 107 12.26 -10.99 -13.75
C GLY A 107 12.24 -11.96 -12.56
N GLU A 108 12.43 -11.46 -11.34
CA GLU A 108 12.34 -12.28 -10.14
C GLU A 108 10.94 -12.85 -9.95
N VAL A 109 9.91 -12.01 -10.01
CA VAL A 109 8.51 -12.45 -9.92
C VAL A 109 8.14 -13.41 -11.05
N HIS A 110 8.63 -13.15 -12.28
CA HIS A 110 8.36 -13.99 -13.44
C HIS A 110 8.83 -15.43 -13.21
N ARG A 111 10.08 -15.58 -12.75
CA ARG A 111 10.64 -16.89 -12.39
C ARG A 111 9.93 -17.53 -11.20
N TRP A 112 9.58 -16.73 -10.18
CA TRP A 112 8.86 -17.23 -9.01
C TRP A 112 7.46 -17.76 -9.37
N LEU A 113 6.82 -17.17 -10.38
CA LEU A 113 5.56 -17.65 -10.96
C LEU A 113 5.72 -18.86 -11.89
N GLY A 114 6.92 -19.48 -11.97
CA GLY A 114 7.21 -20.64 -12.82
C GLY A 114 7.37 -20.33 -14.31
N ARG A 115 7.58 -19.07 -14.66
CA ARG A 115 7.76 -18.65 -16.05
C ARG A 115 9.24 -18.53 -16.41
N THR A 116 9.58 -18.79 -17.68
CA THR A 116 10.94 -18.67 -18.20
C THR A 116 11.24 -17.25 -18.68
N GLY A 117 12.50 -16.82 -18.53
CA GLY A 117 12.94 -15.49 -18.98
C GLY A 117 12.49 -14.34 -18.08
N LYS A 118 12.08 -13.24 -18.70
CA LYS A 118 11.58 -12.01 -18.05
C LYS A 118 10.29 -11.52 -18.72
N PRO A 119 9.45 -10.74 -18.03
CA PRO A 119 8.25 -10.17 -18.63
C PRO A 119 8.63 -9.15 -19.72
N SER A 120 7.83 -9.08 -20.78
CA SER A 120 7.97 -8.00 -21.77
C SER A 120 7.49 -6.65 -21.19
N PRO A 121 8.00 -5.52 -21.69
CA PRO A 121 7.47 -4.20 -21.34
C PRO A 121 5.97 -4.08 -21.54
N SER A 122 5.45 -4.55 -22.67
CA SER A 122 4.01 -4.52 -22.97
C SER A 122 3.17 -5.32 -21.97
N LEU A 123 3.68 -6.46 -21.49
CA LEU A 123 3.02 -7.23 -20.43
C LEU A 123 2.93 -6.44 -19.13
N LEU A 124 3.97 -5.67 -18.79
CA LEU A 124 4.01 -4.86 -17.55
C LEU A 124 3.24 -3.54 -17.66
N LEU A 125 2.87 -3.07 -18.84
CA LEU A 125 1.96 -1.93 -19.02
C LEU A 125 0.49 -2.33 -18.84
N HIS A 126 0.16 -3.64 -18.87
CA HIS A 126 -1.20 -4.07 -18.58
C HIS A 126 -1.51 -3.93 -17.08
N PRO A 127 -2.51 -3.11 -16.67
CA PRO A 127 -2.75 -2.72 -15.27
C PRO A 127 -2.85 -3.90 -14.29
N GLU A 128 -3.69 -4.91 -14.59
CA GLU A 128 -3.85 -6.07 -13.72
C GLU A 128 -2.54 -6.85 -13.56
N THR A 129 -1.80 -7.03 -14.66
CA THR A 129 -0.51 -7.73 -14.61
C THR A 129 0.51 -6.92 -13.81
N ASN A 130 0.55 -5.62 -13.98
CA ASN A 130 1.45 -4.75 -13.26
C ASN A 130 1.22 -4.81 -11.74
N ILE A 131 -0.03 -4.64 -11.30
CA ILE A 131 -0.43 -4.76 -9.90
C ILE A 131 -0.06 -6.16 -9.36
N LYS A 132 -0.36 -7.23 -10.11
CA LYS A 132 0.03 -8.59 -9.73
C LYS A 132 1.54 -8.72 -9.49
N TYR A 133 2.36 -8.15 -10.39
CA TYR A 133 3.83 -8.26 -10.29
C TYR A 133 4.38 -7.41 -9.16
N GLY A 134 3.90 -6.17 -9.01
CA GLY A 134 4.35 -5.28 -7.93
C GLY A 134 3.98 -5.82 -6.54
N THR A 135 2.76 -6.31 -6.35
CA THR A 135 2.31 -6.94 -5.09
C THR A 135 3.07 -8.23 -4.81
N ALA A 136 3.26 -9.09 -5.82
CA ALA A 136 4.07 -10.30 -5.68
C ALA A 136 5.52 -9.98 -5.30
N TYR A 137 6.12 -8.92 -5.85
CA TYR A 137 7.46 -8.49 -5.48
C TYR A 137 7.53 -8.00 -4.03
N MET A 138 6.55 -7.22 -3.58
CA MET A 138 6.45 -6.81 -2.17
C MET A 138 6.35 -8.03 -1.24
N TYR A 139 5.57 -9.03 -1.61
CA TYR A 139 5.52 -10.30 -0.89
C TYR A 139 6.89 -10.99 -0.83
N LEU A 140 7.62 -11.07 -1.94
CA LEU A 140 8.97 -11.67 -1.97
C LEU A 140 9.96 -10.89 -1.11
N LEU A 141 9.87 -9.57 -1.11
CA LEU A 141 10.69 -8.73 -0.22
C LEU A 141 10.44 -9.07 1.24
N GLN A 142 9.19 -9.15 1.68
CA GLN A 142 8.85 -9.42 3.08
C GLN A 142 9.13 -10.86 3.50
N ASN A 143 8.75 -11.84 2.68
CA ASN A 143 8.69 -13.24 3.09
C ASN A 143 9.89 -14.08 2.65
N ARG A 144 10.72 -13.55 1.74
CA ARG A 144 11.92 -14.23 1.26
C ARG A 144 13.20 -13.45 1.55
N HIS A 145 13.26 -12.19 1.09
CA HIS A 145 14.48 -11.39 1.23
C HIS A 145 14.71 -10.86 2.65
N LEU A 146 13.66 -10.52 3.35
CA LEU A 146 13.70 -9.87 4.67
C LEU A 146 13.06 -10.72 5.77
N SER A 147 12.86 -12.01 5.53
CA SER A 147 12.24 -12.95 6.49
C SER A 147 12.98 -13.06 7.83
N ALA A 148 14.27 -12.75 7.87
CA ALA A 148 15.08 -12.73 9.09
C ALA A 148 14.79 -11.52 10.01
N ILE A 149 14.03 -10.51 9.55
CA ILE A 149 13.52 -9.43 10.41
C ILE A 149 12.32 -9.97 11.17
N ALA A 150 12.43 -10.08 12.49
CA ALA A 150 11.42 -10.73 13.33
C ALA A 150 10.12 -9.92 13.42
N ASP A 151 10.24 -8.60 13.67
CA ASP A 151 9.09 -7.73 13.81
C ASP A 151 8.43 -7.42 12.45
N PRO A 152 7.11 -7.69 12.29
CA PRO A 152 6.41 -7.50 11.00
C PRO A 152 6.37 -6.04 10.53
N GLN A 153 6.24 -5.08 11.44
CA GLN A 153 6.18 -3.67 11.11
C GLN A 153 7.53 -3.14 10.64
N SER A 154 8.61 -3.54 11.32
CA SER A 154 9.99 -3.25 10.94
C SER A 154 10.32 -3.85 9.56
N ARG A 155 9.87 -5.08 9.33
CA ARG A 155 10.03 -5.79 8.05
C ARG A 155 9.31 -5.06 6.92
N GLU A 156 8.11 -4.57 7.15
CA GLU A 156 7.34 -3.80 6.18
C GLU A 156 8.03 -2.48 5.82
N TYR A 157 8.50 -1.70 6.80
CA TYR A 157 9.26 -0.47 6.52
C TYR A 157 10.51 -0.74 5.69
N CYS A 158 11.23 -1.82 6.03
CA CYS A 158 12.40 -2.25 5.26
C CYS A 158 12.02 -2.70 3.85
N ALA A 159 10.90 -3.40 3.68
CA ALA A 159 10.41 -3.85 2.38
C ALA A 159 9.99 -2.67 1.48
N ILE A 160 9.30 -1.66 2.02
CA ILE A 160 8.97 -0.43 1.29
C ILE A 160 10.26 0.25 0.79
N ALA A 161 11.25 0.43 1.65
CA ALA A 161 12.53 1.02 1.23
C ALA A 161 13.25 0.15 0.19
N ALA A 162 13.26 -1.18 0.37
CA ALA A 162 13.89 -2.13 -0.52
C ALA A 162 13.19 -2.22 -1.89
N TYR A 163 11.90 -1.93 -1.96
CA TYR A 163 11.15 -1.87 -3.21
C TYR A 163 11.77 -0.86 -4.19
N ASN A 164 12.18 0.30 -3.67
CA ASN A 164 12.75 1.37 -4.47
C ASN A 164 14.28 1.21 -4.68
N ILE A 165 15.07 0.93 -3.62
CA ILE A 165 16.55 0.90 -3.70
C ILE A 165 17.14 -0.52 -3.81
N GLY A 166 16.30 -1.54 -3.71
CA GLY A 166 16.73 -2.94 -3.61
C GLY A 166 17.18 -3.32 -2.19
N THR A 167 17.07 -4.61 -1.89
CA THR A 167 17.38 -5.18 -0.56
C THR A 167 18.79 -4.83 -0.09
N GLY A 168 19.80 -4.96 -0.98
CA GLY A 168 21.18 -4.65 -0.63
C GLY A 168 21.40 -3.18 -0.29
N GLY A 169 20.76 -2.26 -1.01
CA GLY A 169 20.82 -0.82 -0.75
C GLY A 169 20.22 -0.48 0.61
N MET A 170 19.08 -1.07 0.92
CA MET A 170 18.37 -0.88 2.18
C MET A 170 19.18 -1.44 3.36
N LEU A 171 19.68 -2.69 3.28
CA LEU A 171 20.44 -3.33 4.36
C LEU A 171 21.73 -2.59 4.73
N ARG A 172 22.44 -2.00 3.75
CA ARG A 172 23.64 -1.16 4.02
C ARG A 172 23.37 0.02 4.95
N THR A 173 22.12 0.40 5.15
CA THR A 173 21.76 1.45 6.13
C THR A 173 21.97 1.01 7.56
N PHE A 174 21.92 -0.31 7.83
CA PHE A 174 21.96 -0.89 9.16
C PHE A 174 23.26 -1.63 9.47
N GLY A 175 23.96 -2.15 8.47
CA GLY A 175 25.18 -2.92 8.69
C GLY A 175 26.04 -3.10 7.43
N LYS A 176 27.30 -3.47 7.64
CA LYS A 176 28.26 -3.74 6.55
C LYS A 176 28.04 -5.11 5.89
N SER A 177 27.47 -6.07 6.62
CA SER A 177 27.05 -7.37 6.13
C SER A 177 25.55 -7.55 6.27
N ARG A 178 25.00 -8.56 5.60
CA ARG A 178 23.59 -8.92 5.69
C ARG A 178 23.18 -9.30 7.12
N ASP A 179 24.00 -10.13 7.78
CA ASP A 179 23.73 -10.63 9.13
C ASP A 179 23.80 -9.49 10.16
N ALA A 180 24.86 -8.67 10.12
CA ALA A 180 24.96 -7.49 10.98
C ALA A 180 23.78 -6.51 10.79
N ALA A 181 23.28 -6.37 9.57
CA ALA A 181 22.11 -5.52 9.32
C ALA A 181 20.83 -6.12 9.95
N PHE A 182 20.61 -7.42 9.83
CA PHE A 182 19.47 -8.08 10.46
C PHE A 182 19.54 -8.03 11.99
N GLU A 183 20.71 -8.27 12.59
CA GLU A 183 20.93 -8.12 14.03
C GLU A 183 20.60 -6.70 14.50
N ALA A 184 21.11 -5.69 13.78
CA ALA A 184 20.86 -4.29 14.12
C ALA A 184 19.37 -3.93 14.01
N ILE A 185 18.68 -4.40 12.96
CA ILE A 185 17.23 -4.16 12.78
C ILE A 185 16.44 -4.84 13.89
N ASN A 186 16.75 -6.10 14.21
CA ASN A 186 16.04 -6.88 15.23
C ASN A 186 16.27 -6.37 16.66
N ALA A 187 17.32 -5.59 16.89
CA ALA A 187 17.58 -4.90 18.17
C ALA A 187 16.83 -3.57 18.31
N MET A 188 16.13 -3.10 17.27
CA MET A 188 15.42 -1.82 17.23
C MET A 188 13.90 -2.01 17.38
N THR A 189 13.22 -1.00 17.94
CA THR A 189 11.77 -0.89 17.83
C THR A 189 11.36 -0.51 16.37
N PRO A 190 10.13 -0.80 15.94
CA PRO A 190 9.66 -0.39 14.60
C PRO A 190 9.82 1.11 14.34
N GLU A 191 9.59 1.95 15.34
CA GLU A 191 9.80 3.38 15.22
C GLU A 191 11.27 3.76 14.99
N GLN A 192 12.19 3.10 15.70
CA GLN A 192 13.63 3.30 15.53
C GLN A 192 14.07 2.86 14.12
N VAL A 193 13.55 1.74 13.60
CA VAL A 193 13.81 1.27 12.23
C VAL A 193 13.33 2.30 11.22
N ARG A 194 12.07 2.74 11.30
CA ARG A 194 11.51 3.79 10.43
C ARG A 194 12.35 5.06 10.45
N ASN A 195 12.69 5.56 11.64
CA ASN A 195 13.47 6.79 11.81
C ASN A 195 14.89 6.64 11.26
N THR A 196 15.51 5.45 11.41
CA THR A 196 16.83 5.15 10.86
C THR A 196 16.79 5.16 9.33
N LEU A 197 15.79 4.52 8.71
CA LEU A 197 15.59 4.56 7.26
C LEU A 197 15.44 5.99 6.76
N LEU A 198 14.52 6.77 7.34
CA LEU A 198 14.26 8.15 6.92
C LEU A 198 15.48 9.08 7.08
N LYS A 199 16.34 8.83 8.07
CA LYS A 199 17.52 9.65 8.34
C LYS A 199 18.76 9.18 7.57
N LYS A 200 19.06 7.87 7.56
CA LYS A 200 20.35 7.31 7.18
C LYS A 200 20.39 6.64 5.81
N LEU A 201 19.26 6.34 5.13
CA LEU A 201 19.32 5.85 3.75
C LEU A 201 20.22 6.77 2.90
N SER A 202 21.09 6.18 2.09
CA SER A 202 22.01 6.93 1.22
C SER A 202 21.30 7.70 0.10
N SER A 203 20.20 7.13 -0.41
CA SER A 203 19.38 7.74 -1.48
C SER A 203 18.36 8.72 -0.93
N ARG A 204 18.44 9.98 -1.37
CA ARG A 204 17.40 11.00 -1.08
C ARG A 204 16.06 10.62 -1.71
N GLU A 205 16.11 10.04 -2.91
CA GLU A 205 14.94 9.54 -3.64
C GLU A 205 14.20 8.49 -2.80
N THR A 206 14.93 7.48 -2.27
CA THR A 206 14.33 6.42 -1.46
C THR A 206 13.77 6.93 -0.13
N LYS A 207 14.41 7.94 0.50
CA LYS A 207 13.85 8.59 1.70
C LYS A 207 12.52 9.27 1.40
N ALA A 208 12.47 10.01 0.29
CA ALA A 208 11.25 10.67 -0.15
C ALA A 208 10.16 9.66 -0.53
N PHE A 209 10.54 8.58 -1.22
CA PHE A 209 9.65 7.47 -1.55
C PHE A 209 9.02 6.85 -0.30
N LEU A 210 9.85 6.41 0.66
CA LEU A 210 9.37 5.84 1.93
C LEU A 210 8.42 6.79 2.66
N ALA A 211 8.81 8.06 2.81
CA ALA A 211 7.98 9.07 3.48
C ALA A 211 6.64 9.27 2.75
N LYS A 212 6.65 9.32 1.40
CA LYS A 212 5.44 9.49 0.58
C LYS A 212 4.53 8.27 0.70
N VAL A 213 5.08 7.04 0.65
CA VAL A 213 4.29 5.81 0.81
C VAL A 213 3.61 5.78 2.18
N LEU A 214 4.35 6.01 3.26
CA LEU A 214 3.79 5.98 4.61
C LEU A 214 2.66 7.02 4.79
N LYS A 215 2.87 8.25 4.34
CA LYS A 215 1.86 9.32 4.39
C LYS A 215 0.63 8.99 3.53
N SER A 216 0.85 8.43 2.34
CA SER A 216 -0.25 8.09 1.42
C SER A 216 -1.06 6.90 1.92
N ARG A 217 -0.42 5.95 2.59
CA ARG A 217 -1.09 4.82 3.22
C ARG A 217 -2.15 5.27 4.23
N GLU A 218 -1.83 6.23 5.10
CA GLU A 218 -2.79 6.81 6.04
C GLU A 218 -4.03 7.40 5.32
N ARG A 219 -3.83 7.97 4.13
CA ARG A 219 -4.94 8.50 3.32
C ARG A 219 -5.79 7.39 2.71
N PHE A 220 -5.16 6.34 2.18
CA PHE A 220 -5.86 5.24 1.53
C PHE A 220 -6.53 4.28 2.53
N SER A 221 -6.11 4.23 3.80
CA SER A 221 -6.80 3.46 4.85
C SER A 221 -8.25 3.92 5.09
N MET A 222 -8.60 5.14 4.64
CA MET A 222 -9.95 5.71 4.72
C MET A 222 -10.84 5.31 3.51
N LEU A 223 -10.34 4.49 2.58
CA LEU A 223 -11.12 3.98 1.45
C LEU A 223 -11.94 2.74 1.80
N GLY A 224 -11.63 2.08 2.92
CA GLY A 224 -12.30 0.87 3.40
C GLY A 224 -13.69 1.12 3.92
#